data_4bbf8c6c60a415373322fc2b54dcc02a
#
_entry.id   4bbf8c6c60a415373322fc2b54dcc02a
#
_cell.length_a   1.000
_cell.length_b   1.000
_cell.length_c   1.000
_cell.angle_alpha   90.00
_cell.angle_beta   90.00
_cell.angle_gamma   90.00
#
_symmetry.space_group_name_H-M   'P 1'
#
loop_
_entity.id
_entity.type
_entity.pdbx_description
1 polymer ?
#
loop_
_entity_poly.entity_id
_entity_poly.type
_entity_poly.pdbx_seq_one_letter_code
_entity_poly.pdbx_strand_id
1 'polypeptide(L)'
;MIEIKNLHKKYDDITVVNNLSLSINIGEVLGFLGPNGAGKSTTMKMVTGFISPTSGEINVKGLSVKDHVYEIKKHIGYLPEGAPQYGEMTVYDFLLFIAKIRGIEKNNIKHSIESVIENLSLHDVVNKRIEHLSKGFKRRVGIAQAIIHDPEILIMDEPTDGLDPNQKYDVRELIKKISKNKTIVISTHILEEVEAVCTRAAIIAKVSFYLMIRRVNYKV
;
A
#
# COMPACT_ATOMS: atom_id res chain seq x y z
N MET A 1 -9.33 8.45 7.11
CA MET A 1 -10.21 8.69 5.97
C MET A 1 -9.44 9.33 4.83
N ILE A 2 -9.64 8.87 3.62
CA ILE A 2 -9.06 9.47 2.40
C ILE A 2 -10.24 9.98 1.57
N GLU A 3 -10.17 11.21 1.09
CA GLU A 3 -11.16 11.80 0.20
C GLU A 3 -10.47 12.24 -1.10
N ILE A 4 -11.02 11.82 -2.22
CA ILE A 4 -10.57 12.17 -3.56
C ILE A 4 -11.73 12.83 -4.27
N LYS A 5 -11.53 14.04 -4.83
CA LYS A 5 -12.57 14.81 -5.53
C LYS A 5 -12.10 15.23 -6.91
N ASN A 6 -12.84 14.80 -7.94
CA ASN A 6 -12.64 15.17 -9.34
C ASN A 6 -11.17 15.07 -9.78
N LEU A 7 -10.49 13.99 -9.38
CA LEU A 7 -9.07 13.81 -9.61
C LEU A 7 -8.77 13.55 -11.07
N HIS A 8 -7.84 14.34 -11.63
CA HIS A 8 -7.34 14.17 -12.98
C HIS A 8 -5.82 14.09 -12.99
N LYS A 9 -5.28 13.24 -13.85
CA LYS A 9 -3.85 13.21 -14.16
C LYS A 9 -3.64 13.05 -15.66
N LYS A 10 -2.86 13.99 -16.20
CA LYS A 10 -2.33 13.92 -17.57
C LYS A 10 -0.82 13.91 -17.54
N TYR A 11 -0.21 13.21 -18.47
CA TYR A 11 1.19 13.32 -18.84
C TYR A 11 1.19 13.71 -20.32
N ASP A 12 1.68 14.90 -20.59
CA ASP A 12 1.55 15.54 -21.90
C ASP A 12 0.07 15.49 -22.38
N ASP A 13 -0.22 14.85 -23.51
CA ASP A 13 -1.58 14.72 -24.04
C ASP A 13 -2.31 13.45 -23.57
N ILE A 14 -1.64 12.58 -22.80
CA ILE A 14 -2.21 11.30 -22.36
C ILE A 14 -2.90 11.46 -21.01
N THR A 15 -4.22 11.29 -20.98
CA THR A 15 -4.96 11.21 -19.71
C THR A 15 -4.78 9.83 -19.09
N VAL A 16 -4.31 9.79 -17.83
CA VAL A 16 -4.05 8.55 -17.08
C VAL A 16 -5.05 8.35 -15.93
N VAL A 17 -5.61 9.42 -15.40
CA VAL A 17 -6.73 9.39 -14.45
C VAL A 17 -7.71 10.47 -14.85
N ASN A 18 -9.00 10.11 -14.95
CA ASN A 18 -10.04 11.01 -15.43
C ASN A 18 -11.22 11.05 -14.47
N ASN A 19 -11.43 12.20 -13.83
CA ASN A 19 -12.57 12.52 -12.96
C ASN A 19 -12.84 11.47 -11.87
N LEU A 20 -11.79 11.00 -11.19
CA LEU A 20 -11.94 10.05 -10.12
C LEU A 20 -12.41 10.77 -8.84
N SER A 21 -13.57 10.38 -8.31
CA SER A 21 -14.06 10.81 -7.00
C SER A 21 -14.35 9.59 -6.14
N LEU A 22 -13.78 9.56 -4.93
CA LEU A 22 -13.84 8.40 -4.06
C LEU A 22 -13.57 8.81 -2.61
N SER A 23 -14.28 8.21 -1.67
CA SER A 23 -13.98 8.30 -0.23
C SER A 23 -13.65 6.92 0.32
N ILE A 24 -12.66 6.85 1.22
CA ILE A 24 -12.25 5.62 1.91
C ILE A 24 -12.33 5.89 3.41
N ASN A 25 -13.08 5.04 4.11
CA ASN A 25 -13.38 5.21 5.53
C ASN A 25 -12.31 4.54 6.41
N ILE A 26 -12.29 4.92 7.67
CA ILE A 26 -11.45 4.29 8.69
C ILE A 26 -11.83 2.81 8.81
N GLY A 27 -10.84 1.93 8.90
CA GLY A 27 -11.05 0.48 9.06
C GLY A 27 -11.52 -0.23 7.77
N GLU A 28 -11.53 0.45 6.63
CA GLU A 28 -11.92 -0.11 5.35
C GLU A 28 -10.71 -0.70 4.60
N VAL A 29 -10.93 -1.85 3.95
CA VAL A 29 -9.98 -2.42 2.98
C VAL A 29 -10.56 -2.23 1.59
N LEU A 30 -10.04 -1.25 0.86
CA LEU A 30 -10.44 -0.94 -0.51
C LEU A 30 -9.53 -1.61 -1.52
N GLY A 31 -10.12 -2.39 -2.45
CA GLY A 31 -9.43 -2.93 -3.62
C GLY A 31 -9.62 -2.03 -4.85
N PHE A 32 -8.54 -1.49 -5.40
CA PHE A 32 -8.54 -0.92 -6.75
C PHE A 32 -8.35 -2.03 -7.77
N LEU A 33 -9.42 -2.46 -8.42
CA LEU A 33 -9.42 -3.51 -9.42
C LEU A 33 -9.39 -2.92 -10.83
N GLY A 34 -8.51 -3.40 -11.67
CA GLY A 34 -8.47 -3.00 -13.07
C GLY A 34 -7.22 -3.49 -13.81
N PRO A 35 -7.22 -3.46 -15.14
CA PRO A 35 -6.09 -3.88 -15.94
C PRO A 35 -4.86 -3.00 -15.72
N ASN A 36 -3.70 -3.47 -16.19
CA ASN A 36 -2.50 -2.65 -16.21
C ASN A 36 -2.72 -1.41 -17.09
N GLY A 37 -2.18 -0.28 -16.68
CA GLY A 37 -2.40 1.00 -17.36
C GLY A 37 -3.73 1.70 -17.05
N ALA A 38 -4.60 1.14 -16.18
CA ALA A 38 -5.88 1.77 -15.81
C ALA A 38 -5.74 3.01 -14.90
N GLY A 39 -4.55 3.36 -14.44
CA GLY A 39 -4.31 4.51 -13.56
C GLY A 39 -4.25 4.18 -12.07
N LYS A 40 -4.28 2.89 -11.66
CA LYS A 40 -4.24 2.44 -10.25
C LYS A 40 -3.00 2.97 -9.52
N SER A 41 -1.80 2.61 -9.99
CA SER A 41 -0.52 3.03 -9.39
C SER A 41 -0.34 4.55 -9.41
N THR A 42 -0.80 5.21 -10.48
CA THR A 42 -0.78 6.68 -10.59
C THR A 42 -1.65 7.32 -9.52
N THR A 43 -2.85 6.78 -9.29
CA THR A 43 -3.75 7.26 -8.23
C THR A 43 -3.12 7.08 -6.85
N MET A 44 -2.52 5.91 -6.57
CA MET A 44 -1.82 5.67 -5.30
C MET A 44 -0.64 6.62 -5.09
N LYS A 45 0.16 6.88 -6.13
CA LYS A 45 1.25 7.85 -6.08
C LYS A 45 0.78 9.28 -5.81
N MET A 46 -0.40 9.66 -6.31
CA MET A 46 -1.01 10.96 -5.99
C MET A 46 -1.50 11.02 -4.55
N VAL A 47 -2.17 9.97 -4.05
CA VAL A 47 -2.64 9.90 -2.64
C VAL A 47 -1.48 9.96 -1.65
N THR A 48 -0.35 9.34 -1.98
CA THR A 48 0.86 9.33 -1.15
C THR A 48 1.74 10.57 -1.31
N GLY A 49 1.36 11.49 -2.21
CA GLY A 49 2.11 12.71 -2.48
C GLY A 49 3.47 12.49 -3.17
N PHE A 50 3.62 11.38 -3.92
CA PHE A 50 4.79 11.16 -4.77
C PHE A 50 4.72 11.96 -6.08
N ILE A 51 3.52 12.15 -6.60
CA ILE A 51 3.25 12.97 -7.79
C ILE A 51 2.06 13.87 -7.52
N SER A 52 2.06 15.07 -8.11
CA SER A 52 0.94 15.99 -8.03
C SER A 52 -0.13 15.65 -9.07
N PRO A 53 -1.43 15.79 -8.75
CA PRO A 53 -2.49 15.73 -9.75
C PRO A 53 -2.39 16.90 -10.74
N THR A 54 -2.98 16.74 -11.93
CA THR A 54 -3.16 17.84 -12.88
C THR A 54 -4.28 18.77 -12.41
N SER A 55 -5.38 18.19 -11.87
CA SER A 55 -6.47 18.91 -11.20
C SER A 55 -7.22 17.99 -10.26
N GLY A 56 -8.12 18.55 -9.47
CA GLY A 56 -8.83 17.83 -8.40
C GLY A 56 -8.10 17.91 -7.08
N GLU A 57 -8.69 17.31 -6.04
CA GLU A 57 -8.23 17.41 -4.66
C GLU A 57 -8.11 16.03 -4.02
N ILE A 58 -7.11 15.90 -3.14
CA ILE A 58 -6.92 14.73 -2.29
C ILE A 58 -6.72 15.21 -0.87
N ASN A 59 -7.56 14.72 0.05
CA ASN A 59 -7.44 14.96 1.47
C ASN A 59 -7.24 13.62 2.20
N VAL A 60 -6.29 13.60 3.13
CA VAL A 60 -6.01 12.47 4.02
C VAL A 60 -6.12 12.94 5.46
N LYS A 61 -7.00 12.32 6.24
CA LYS A 61 -7.31 12.73 7.63
C LYS A 61 -7.71 14.22 7.74
N GLY A 62 -8.37 14.78 6.72
CA GLY A 62 -8.75 16.17 6.65
C GLY A 62 -7.66 17.14 6.19
N LEU A 63 -6.44 16.65 5.96
CA LEU A 63 -5.31 17.46 5.49
C LEU A 63 -5.17 17.34 3.96
N SER A 64 -4.98 18.46 3.28
CA SER A 64 -4.70 18.51 1.84
C SER A 64 -3.33 17.88 1.54
N VAL A 65 -3.28 16.90 0.63
CA VAL A 65 -2.01 16.30 0.19
C VAL A 65 -1.09 17.32 -0.45
N LYS A 66 -1.64 18.34 -1.11
CA LYS A 66 -0.88 19.41 -1.74
C LYS A 66 -0.08 20.23 -0.74
N ASP A 67 -0.69 20.54 0.41
CA ASP A 67 -0.15 21.52 1.37
C ASP A 67 0.56 20.85 2.55
N HIS A 68 0.16 19.61 2.93
CA HIS A 68 0.59 18.91 4.14
C HIS A 68 1.23 17.56 3.88
N VAL A 69 1.90 17.39 2.73
CA VAL A 69 2.44 16.09 2.27
C VAL A 69 3.37 15.41 3.28
N TYR A 70 4.21 16.18 3.99
CA TYR A 70 5.14 15.61 4.97
C TYR A 70 4.45 15.09 6.22
N GLU A 71 3.40 15.77 6.68
CA GLU A 71 2.59 15.33 7.81
C GLU A 71 1.79 14.08 7.45
N ILE A 72 1.15 14.08 6.30
CA ILE A 72 0.38 12.95 5.78
C ILE A 72 1.26 11.70 5.64
N LYS A 73 2.50 11.83 5.15
CA LYS A 73 3.45 10.70 5.01
C LYS A 73 3.78 9.99 6.32
N LYS A 74 3.64 10.64 7.48
CA LYS A 74 3.82 10.00 8.79
C LYS A 74 2.70 8.99 9.09
N HIS A 75 1.51 9.22 8.55
CA HIS A 75 0.33 8.38 8.76
C HIS A 75 0.17 7.28 7.68
N ILE A 76 0.98 7.33 6.61
CA ILE A 76 0.87 6.41 5.48
C ILE A 76 2.09 5.47 5.43
N GLY A 77 1.82 4.16 5.41
CA GLY A 77 2.72 3.15 4.90
C GLY A 77 2.47 2.93 3.41
N TYR A 78 3.52 2.92 2.61
CA TYR A 78 3.39 2.71 1.18
C TYR A 78 4.31 1.61 0.67
N LEU A 79 3.72 0.62 0.00
CA LEU A 79 4.40 -0.42 -0.74
C LEU A 79 4.17 -0.17 -2.24
N PRO A 80 5.12 0.39 -2.98
CA PRO A 80 5.01 0.53 -4.43
C PRO A 80 5.17 -0.82 -5.14
N GLU A 81 4.70 -0.89 -6.37
CA GLU A 81 5.06 -1.96 -7.29
C GLU A 81 6.60 -1.99 -7.44
N GLY A 82 7.21 -3.20 -7.35
CA GLY A 82 8.67 -3.32 -7.39
C GLY A 82 9.35 -2.54 -6.27
N ALA A 83 8.87 -2.66 -5.02
CA ALA A 83 9.33 -1.89 -3.87
C ALA A 83 10.86 -1.72 -3.87
N PRO A 84 11.37 -0.48 -3.91
CA PRO A 84 12.80 -0.21 -3.90
C PRO A 84 13.41 -0.72 -2.60
N GLN A 85 14.43 -1.53 -2.73
CA GLN A 85 15.17 -2.09 -1.61
C GLN A 85 16.66 -1.93 -1.91
N TYR A 86 17.43 -1.62 -0.88
CA TYR A 86 18.88 -1.58 -1.01
C TYR A 86 19.39 -3.02 -0.95
N GLY A 87 19.62 -3.64 -2.13
CA GLY A 87 19.97 -5.07 -2.26
C GLY A 87 21.18 -5.50 -1.46
N GLU A 88 22.17 -4.63 -1.33
CA GLU A 88 23.42 -4.84 -0.61
C GLU A 88 23.26 -4.88 0.92
N MET A 89 22.20 -4.25 1.45
CA MET A 89 21.91 -4.27 2.89
C MET A 89 21.37 -5.62 3.33
N THR A 90 21.64 -5.98 4.59
CA THR A 90 20.90 -7.06 5.24
C THR A 90 19.44 -6.60 5.51
N VAL A 91 18.53 -7.55 5.70
CA VAL A 91 17.15 -7.21 6.07
C VAL A 91 17.12 -6.35 7.35
N TYR A 92 17.93 -6.71 8.34
CA TYR A 92 18.01 -5.95 9.60
C TYR A 92 18.49 -4.52 9.37
N ASP A 93 19.59 -4.34 8.64
CA ASP A 93 20.16 -3.01 8.39
C ASP A 93 19.21 -2.12 7.60
N PHE A 94 18.50 -2.70 6.62
CA PHE A 94 17.48 -2.00 5.86
C PHE A 94 16.32 -1.56 6.76
N LEU A 95 15.80 -2.44 7.61
CA LEU A 95 14.70 -2.09 8.53
C LEU A 95 15.16 -1.04 9.56
N LEU A 96 16.40 -1.12 10.05
CA LEU A 96 16.99 -0.12 10.94
C LEU A 96 17.10 1.25 10.26
N PHE A 97 17.53 1.26 9.00
CA PHE A 97 17.61 2.47 8.19
C PHE A 97 16.22 3.11 8.00
N ILE A 98 15.23 2.30 7.63
CA ILE A 98 13.84 2.77 7.46
C ILE A 98 13.27 3.30 8.77
N ALA A 99 13.48 2.60 9.89
CA ALA A 99 13.00 3.03 11.21
C ALA A 99 13.52 4.43 11.58
N LYS A 100 14.81 4.68 11.30
CA LYS A 100 15.44 6.00 11.53
C LYS A 100 14.84 7.08 10.63
N ILE A 101 14.67 6.81 9.33
CA ILE A 101 14.06 7.76 8.37
C ILE A 101 12.61 8.09 8.77
N ARG A 102 11.86 7.10 9.25
CA ARG A 102 10.47 7.28 9.70
C ARG A 102 10.37 8.01 11.03
N GLY A 103 11.49 8.34 11.67
CA GLY A 103 11.53 9.09 12.92
C GLY A 103 11.05 8.29 14.12
N ILE A 104 11.18 6.95 14.10
CA ILE A 104 10.87 6.12 15.26
C ILE A 104 11.85 6.47 16.38
N GLU A 105 11.34 6.71 17.58
CA GLU A 105 12.15 7.02 18.76
C GLU A 105 13.19 5.92 19.01
N LYS A 106 14.40 6.33 19.34
CA LYS A 106 15.55 5.43 19.49
C LYS A 106 15.28 4.22 20.37
N ASN A 107 14.53 4.42 21.46
CA ASN A 107 14.18 3.37 22.42
C ASN A 107 13.17 2.35 21.85
N ASN A 108 12.38 2.75 20.83
CA ASN A 108 11.33 1.93 20.22
C ASN A 108 11.79 1.22 18.94
N ILE A 109 12.93 1.62 18.35
CA ILE A 109 13.41 1.07 17.07
C ILE A 109 13.54 -0.45 17.13
N LYS A 110 14.19 -0.97 18.18
CA LYS A 110 14.42 -2.42 18.33
C LYS A 110 13.09 -3.17 18.36
N HIS A 111 12.15 -2.72 19.19
CA HIS A 111 10.82 -3.31 19.30
C HIS A 111 10.06 -3.28 17.97
N SER A 112 10.10 -2.15 17.24
CA SER A 112 9.45 -2.03 15.94
C SER A 112 10.02 -3.00 14.90
N ILE A 113 11.36 -3.18 14.88
CA ILE A 113 12.01 -4.14 13.99
C ILE A 113 11.63 -5.58 14.36
N GLU A 114 11.70 -5.95 15.63
CA GLU A 114 11.32 -7.29 16.11
C GLU A 114 9.87 -7.61 15.78
N SER A 115 8.97 -6.65 15.98
CA SER A 115 7.55 -6.79 15.67
C SER A 115 7.30 -7.08 14.18
N VAL A 116 7.95 -6.37 13.26
CA VAL A 116 7.75 -6.64 11.82
C VAL A 116 8.42 -7.93 11.36
N ILE A 117 9.56 -8.32 11.95
CA ILE A 117 10.22 -9.60 11.70
C ILE A 117 9.30 -10.75 12.07
N GLU A 118 8.70 -10.69 13.26
CA GLU A 118 7.74 -11.69 13.74
C GLU A 118 6.50 -11.77 12.86
N ASN A 119 5.84 -10.62 12.64
CA ASN A 119 4.59 -10.56 11.87
C ASN A 119 4.74 -11.06 10.43
N LEU A 120 5.94 -10.94 9.84
CA LEU A 120 6.22 -11.28 8.45
C LEU A 120 7.09 -12.54 8.29
N SER A 121 7.35 -13.24 9.40
CA SER A 121 8.18 -14.48 9.40
C SER A 121 9.52 -14.28 8.67
N LEU A 122 10.27 -13.25 9.08
CA LEU A 122 11.56 -12.88 8.47
C LEU A 122 12.78 -13.39 9.24
N HIS A 123 12.60 -14.19 10.32
CA HIS A 123 13.68 -14.65 11.20
C HIS A 123 14.83 -15.33 10.45
N ASP A 124 14.51 -16.24 9.51
CA ASP A 124 15.51 -17.03 8.78
C ASP A 124 16.34 -16.23 7.78
N VAL A 125 15.92 -14.99 7.52
CA VAL A 125 16.54 -14.14 6.49
C VAL A 125 17.01 -12.80 7.03
N VAL A 126 16.84 -12.52 8.30
CA VAL A 126 17.12 -11.21 8.93
C VAL A 126 18.55 -10.71 8.69
N ASN A 127 19.53 -11.63 8.68
CA ASN A 127 20.94 -11.35 8.44
C ASN A 127 21.37 -11.55 6.98
N LYS A 128 20.47 -11.93 6.08
CA LYS A 128 20.79 -12.12 4.66
C LYS A 128 20.69 -10.80 3.91
N ARG A 129 21.51 -10.62 2.88
CA ARG A 129 21.39 -9.51 1.95
C ARG A 129 20.09 -9.62 1.17
N ILE A 130 19.41 -8.50 0.96
CA ILE A 130 18.12 -8.45 0.29
C ILE A 130 18.20 -8.97 -1.15
N GLU A 131 19.29 -8.69 -1.86
CA GLU A 131 19.50 -9.17 -3.25
C GLU A 131 19.43 -10.71 -3.37
N HIS A 132 19.86 -11.44 -2.34
CA HIS A 132 19.90 -12.90 -2.30
C HIS A 132 18.58 -13.54 -1.87
N LEU A 133 17.55 -12.74 -1.57
CA LEU A 133 16.24 -13.25 -1.16
C LEU A 133 15.39 -13.69 -2.37
N SER A 134 14.51 -14.67 -2.14
CA SER A 134 13.45 -14.99 -3.08
C SER A 134 12.50 -13.80 -3.26
N LYS A 135 11.74 -13.77 -4.36
CA LYS A 135 10.73 -12.73 -4.61
C LYS A 135 9.75 -12.59 -3.44
N GLY A 136 9.31 -13.71 -2.84
CA GLY A 136 8.40 -13.72 -1.70
C GLY A 136 9.00 -13.05 -0.47
N PHE A 137 10.24 -13.35 -0.11
CA PHE A 137 10.90 -12.67 0.99
C PHE A 137 11.15 -11.19 0.69
N LYS A 138 11.57 -10.83 -0.52
CA LYS A 138 11.69 -9.42 -0.94
C LYS A 138 10.36 -8.68 -0.76
N ARG A 139 9.25 -9.32 -1.11
CA ARG A 139 7.92 -8.72 -0.94
C ARG A 139 7.55 -8.53 0.52
N ARG A 140 7.81 -9.52 1.37
CA ARG A 140 7.61 -9.42 2.83
C ARG A 140 8.47 -8.29 3.44
N VAL A 141 9.74 -8.16 3.03
CA VAL A 141 10.60 -7.03 3.44
C VAL A 141 10.03 -5.70 2.98
N GLY A 142 9.48 -5.62 1.77
CA GLY A 142 8.78 -4.44 1.27
C GLY A 142 7.54 -4.09 2.10
N ILE A 143 6.77 -5.08 2.55
CA ILE A 143 5.64 -4.85 3.45
C ILE A 143 6.15 -4.41 4.84
N ALA A 144 7.24 -5.04 5.36
CA ALA A 144 7.84 -4.66 6.63
C ALA A 144 8.20 -3.18 6.68
N GLN A 145 8.87 -2.66 5.64
CA GLN A 145 9.23 -1.25 5.56
C GLN A 145 8.01 -0.32 5.50
N ALA A 146 6.89 -0.79 4.94
CA ALA A 146 5.67 0.01 4.88
C ALA A 146 4.94 0.08 6.23
N ILE A 147 5.07 -0.94 7.10
CA ILE A 147 4.34 -1.02 8.37
C ILE A 147 5.17 -0.75 9.62
N ILE A 148 6.51 -0.64 9.52
CA ILE A 148 7.43 -0.56 10.66
C ILE A 148 7.16 0.61 11.63
N HIS A 149 6.61 1.72 11.13
CA HIS A 149 6.25 2.91 11.91
C HIS A 149 4.78 2.91 12.36
N ASP A 150 4.11 1.76 12.28
CA ASP A 150 2.71 1.53 12.65
C ASP A 150 1.71 2.54 12.06
N PRO A 151 1.69 2.73 10.72
CA PRO A 151 0.82 3.72 10.08
C PRO A 151 -0.66 3.38 10.24
N GLU A 152 -1.53 4.38 10.30
CA GLU A 152 -2.99 4.21 10.32
C GLU A 152 -3.55 3.84 8.93
N ILE A 153 -2.84 4.24 7.87
CA ILE A 153 -3.21 4.01 6.48
C ILE A 153 -2.11 3.21 5.79
N LEU A 154 -2.48 2.14 5.11
CA LEU A 154 -1.55 1.33 4.32
C LEU A 154 -1.99 1.29 2.86
N ILE A 155 -1.11 1.71 1.97
CA ILE A 155 -1.33 1.69 0.53
C ILE A 155 -0.35 0.70 -0.08
N MET A 156 -0.86 -0.30 -0.79
CA MET A 156 -0.06 -1.38 -1.38
C MET A 156 -0.38 -1.56 -2.86
N ASP A 157 0.64 -1.40 -3.68
CA ASP A 157 0.52 -1.57 -5.13
C ASP A 157 0.93 -2.99 -5.53
N GLU A 158 -0.04 -3.78 -6.02
CA GLU A 158 0.10 -5.17 -6.44
C GLU A 158 0.83 -6.04 -5.38
N PRO A 159 0.34 -6.13 -4.11
CA PRO A 159 1.11 -6.72 -3.00
C PRO A 159 1.43 -8.20 -3.16
N THR A 160 0.75 -8.92 -4.03
CA THR A 160 0.89 -10.36 -4.25
C THR A 160 1.44 -10.70 -5.64
N ASP A 161 1.81 -9.67 -6.43
CA ASP A 161 2.34 -9.91 -7.78
C ASP A 161 3.65 -10.71 -7.76
N GLY A 162 3.75 -11.69 -8.67
CA GLY A 162 4.92 -12.55 -8.80
C GLY A 162 5.15 -13.56 -7.66
N LEU A 163 4.17 -13.72 -6.75
CA LEU A 163 4.21 -14.70 -5.67
C LEU A 163 3.54 -16.02 -6.08
N ASP A 164 4.04 -17.12 -5.55
CA ASP A 164 3.37 -18.43 -5.64
C ASP A 164 2.08 -18.48 -4.79
N PRO A 165 1.20 -19.49 -4.99
CA PRO A 165 -0.07 -19.56 -4.28
C PRO A 165 0.04 -19.55 -2.76
N ASN A 166 1.05 -20.21 -2.18
CA ASN A 166 1.24 -20.27 -0.73
C ASN A 166 1.66 -18.90 -0.20
N GLN A 167 2.60 -18.24 -0.88
CA GLN A 167 3.05 -16.89 -0.53
C GLN A 167 1.92 -15.86 -0.66
N LYS A 168 1.06 -15.99 -1.69
CA LYS A 168 -0.15 -15.14 -1.82
C LYS A 168 -1.08 -15.33 -0.64
N TYR A 169 -1.31 -16.57 -0.23
CA TYR A 169 -2.12 -16.88 0.95
C TYR A 169 -1.57 -16.20 2.19
N ASP A 170 -0.27 -16.33 2.46
CA ASP A 170 0.39 -15.72 3.62
C ASP A 170 0.24 -14.19 3.64
N VAL A 171 0.41 -13.54 2.49
CA VAL A 171 0.23 -12.08 2.38
C VAL A 171 -1.23 -11.68 2.61
N ARG A 172 -2.20 -12.46 2.09
CA ARG A 172 -3.64 -12.22 2.32
C ARG A 172 -3.99 -12.33 3.80
N GLU A 173 -3.51 -13.36 4.50
CA GLU A 173 -3.74 -13.52 5.94
C GLU A 173 -3.08 -12.39 6.76
N LEU A 174 -1.87 -11.97 6.38
CA LEU A 174 -1.25 -10.80 6.98
C LEU A 174 -2.13 -9.55 6.82
N ILE A 175 -2.60 -9.26 5.59
CA ILE A 175 -3.47 -8.10 5.33
C ILE A 175 -4.73 -8.16 6.19
N LYS A 176 -5.38 -9.31 6.30
CA LYS A 176 -6.54 -9.51 7.18
C LYS A 176 -6.20 -9.24 8.66
N LYS A 177 -5.03 -9.72 9.12
CA LYS A 177 -4.58 -9.51 10.50
C LYS A 177 -4.39 -8.03 10.83
N ILE A 178 -3.73 -7.28 9.94
CA ILE A 178 -3.42 -5.86 10.16
C ILE A 178 -4.61 -4.94 9.86
N SER A 179 -5.61 -5.38 9.09
CA SER A 179 -6.75 -4.55 8.68
C SER A 179 -7.71 -4.19 9.81
N LYS A 180 -7.66 -4.90 10.94
CA LYS A 180 -8.62 -4.71 12.04
C LYS A 180 -8.68 -3.26 12.56
N ASN A 181 -7.54 -2.55 12.51
CA ASN A 181 -7.40 -1.20 13.05
C ASN A 181 -6.81 -0.21 12.03
N LYS A 182 -6.72 -0.57 10.75
CA LYS A 182 -6.08 0.24 9.71
C LYS A 182 -6.99 0.41 8.51
N THR A 183 -6.84 1.54 7.83
CA THR A 183 -7.42 1.74 6.50
C THR A 183 -6.42 1.23 5.47
N ILE A 184 -6.85 0.31 4.62
CA ILE A 184 -5.97 -0.33 3.64
C ILE A 184 -6.48 -0.07 2.22
N VAL A 185 -5.58 0.29 1.33
CA VAL A 185 -5.84 0.42 -0.11
C VAL A 185 -4.90 -0.53 -0.86
N ILE A 186 -5.46 -1.40 -1.66
CA ILE A 186 -4.72 -2.40 -2.44
C ILE A 186 -5.04 -2.22 -3.92
N SER A 187 -4.04 -2.13 -4.79
CA SER A 187 -4.26 -2.32 -6.22
C SER A 187 -4.08 -3.79 -6.58
N THR A 188 -4.88 -4.26 -7.49
CA THR A 188 -4.72 -5.57 -8.11
C THR A 188 -5.47 -5.62 -9.45
N HIS A 189 -5.05 -6.53 -10.32
CA HIS A 189 -5.77 -6.90 -11.53
C HIS A 189 -6.49 -8.25 -11.38
N ILE A 190 -6.43 -8.87 -10.20
CA ILE A 190 -6.96 -10.21 -9.89
C ILE A 190 -8.20 -10.08 -9.00
N LEU A 191 -9.36 -10.49 -9.50
CA LEU A 191 -10.62 -10.41 -8.77
C LEU A 191 -10.62 -11.24 -7.48
N GLU A 192 -10.05 -12.44 -7.51
CA GLU A 192 -9.94 -13.32 -6.34
C GLU A 192 -9.21 -12.68 -5.15
N GLU A 193 -8.27 -11.80 -5.40
CA GLU A 193 -7.55 -11.07 -4.34
C GLU A 193 -8.47 -10.06 -3.67
N VAL A 194 -9.27 -9.36 -4.46
CA VAL A 194 -10.27 -8.43 -3.93
C VAL A 194 -11.29 -9.17 -3.08
N GLU A 195 -11.81 -10.28 -3.58
CA GLU A 195 -12.77 -11.10 -2.84
C GLU A 195 -12.20 -11.67 -1.54
N ALA A 196 -10.92 -12.01 -1.53
CA ALA A 196 -10.27 -12.61 -0.38
C ALA A 196 -10.07 -11.64 0.80
N VAL A 197 -9.75 -10.37 0.55
CA VAL A 197 -9.28 -9.44 1.60
C VAL A 197 -10.03 -8.10 1.65
N CYS A 198 -10.68 -7.65 0.56
CA CYS A 198 -11.27 -6.33 0.51
C CYS A 198 -12.71 -6.30 1.04
N THR A 199 -13.07 -5.22 1.72
CA THR A 199 -14.43 -4.93 2.16
C THR A 199 -15.23 -4.22 1.08
N ARG A 200 -14.54 -3.53 0.17
CA ARG A 200 -15.11 -2.79 -0.96
C ARG A 200 -14.14 -2.80 -2.13
N ALA A 201 -14.67 -2.81 -3.36
CA ALA A 201 -13.89 -2.70 -4.58
C ALA A 201 -14.26 -1.45 -5.37
N ALA A 202 -13.25 -0.81 -5.91
CA ALA A 202 -13.37 0.26 -6.90
C ALA A 202 -12.83 -0.27 -8.23
N ILE A 203 -13.70 -0.40 -9.25
CA ILE A 203 -13.31 -0.88 -10.56
C ILE A 203 -12.91 0.31 -11.43
N ILE A 204 -11.69 0.27 -11.92
CA ILE A 204 -11.12 1.29 -12.80
C ILE A 204 -10.79 0.66 -14.15
N ALA A 205 -11.32 1.22 -15.22
CA ALA A 205 -10.96 0.81 -16.57
C ALA A 205 -10.89 2.03 -17.50
N LYS A 206 -10.02 1.98 -18.52
CA LYS A 206 -9.83 3.07 -19.49
C LYS A 206 -9.68 4.45 -18.82
N VAL A 207 -8.85 4.49 -17.77
CA VAL A 207 -8.52 5.70 -16.98
C VAL A 207 -9.70 6.36 -16.25
N SER A 208 -10.87 5.76 -16.25
CA SER A 208 -12.09 6.24 -15.60
C SER A 208 -12.58 5.26 -14.54
N PHE A 209 -13.24 5.79 -13.53
CA PHE A 209 -13.90 5.01 -12.49
C PHE A 209 -15.27 4.53 -13.01
N TYR A 210 -15.56 3.23 -12.89
CA TYR A 210 -16.81 2.65 -13.41
C TYR A 210 -17.78 2.18 -12.36
N LEU A 211 -17.31 1.56 -11.28
CA LEU A 211 -18.21 0.90 -10.34
C LEU A 211 -17.60 0.74 -8.96
N MET A 212 -18.43 0.95 -7.95
CA MET A 212 -18.13 0.67 -6.55
C MET A 212 -18.96 -0.52 -6.07
N ILE A 213 -18.31 -1.62 -5.70
CA ILE A 213 -18.99 -2.80 -5.16
C ILE A 213 -18.64 -2.92 -3.68
N ARG A 214 -19.65 -2.97 -2.81
CA ARG A 214 -19.48 -3.40 -1.41
C ARG A 214 -19.57 -4.92 -1.34
N ARG A 215 -18.67 -5.54 -0.61
CA ARG A 215 -18.78 -6.96 -0.31
C ARG A 215 -20.01 -7.16 0.54
N VAL A 216 -20.97 -7.92 0.04
CA VAL A 216 -22.08 -8.46 0.85
C VAL A 216 -21.49 -9.66 1.59
N ASN A 217 -21.37 -9.57 2.91
CA ASN A 217 -21.02 -10.74 3.72
C ASN A 217 -22.19 -11.74 3.62
N TYR A 218 -22.08 -12.72 2.74
CA TYR A 218 -22.86 -13.92 2.88
C TYR A 218 -22.33 -14.65 4.13
N LYS A 219 -23.03 -14.49 5.27
CA LYS A 219 -22.88 -15.44 6.36
C LYS A 219 -23.46 -16.76 5.84
N VAL A 220 -22.61 -17.74 5.59
CA VAL A 220 -22.97 -19.14 5.48
C VAL A 220 -23.01 -19.70 6.88
#